data_674d16909325f5f2e1ed1bf3cce8fbdb
#
_entry.id   674d16909325f5f2e1ed1bf3cce8fbdb
#
_cell.length_a   1.000
_cell.length_b   1.000
_cell.length_c   1.000
_cell.angle_alpha   90.00
_cell.angle_beta   90.00
_cell.angle_gamma   90.00
#
_symmetry.space_group_name_H-M   'P 1'
#
loop_
_entity.id
_entity.type
_entity.pdbx_description
1 polymer ?
#
loop_
_entity_poly.entity_id
_entity_poly.type
_entity_poly.pdbx_seq_one_letter_code
_entity_poly.pdbx_strand_id
1 'polypeptide(L)'
;MLIVDDMIDTAGTICEAVRTLNNAGAKSVTLVATHGLLSGPAVERLKNCGAREIVLTDTVPVPEEKRLPNMTVLSVAPLLAAGIRSVFESGSVSTLLNGLPEDMRPRNIYA
;
A
#
# COMPACT_ATOMS: atom_id res chain seq x y z
N MET A 1 13.15 -3.72 -7.75
CA MET A 1 13.28 -3.89 -6.28
C MET A 1 11.97 -3.50 -5.62
N LEU A 2 11.62 -4.18 -4.56
CA LEU A 2 10.40 -3.95 -3.80
C LEU A 2 10.78 -3.67 -2.34
N ILE A 3 10.29 -2.59 -1.78
CA ILE A 3 10.38 -2.29 -0.34
C ILE A 3 8.99 -2.45 0.24
N VAL A 4 8.86 -3.31 1.24
CA VAL A 4 7.59 -3.56 1.94
C VAL A 4 7.72 -3.14 3.38
N ASP A 5 6.79 -2.33 3.84
CA ASP A 5 6.73 -1.85 5.22
C ASP A 5 5.29 -1.86 5.73
N ASP A 6 5.11 -1.69 7.03
CA ASP A 6 3.78 -1.60 7.62
C ASP A 6 3.16 -0.21 7.39
N MET A 7 3.94 0.86 7.52
CA MET A 7 3.43 2.22 7.33
C MET A 7 4.44 3.16 6.67
N ILE A 8 3.91 4.17 6.01
CA ILE A 8 4.65 5.34 5.57
C ILE A 8 4.07 6.54 6.31
N ASP A 9 4.84 7.11 7.23
CA ASP A 9 4.43 8.29 7.98
C ASP A 9 5.07 9.56 7.40
N THR A 10 6.26 9.93 7.82
CA THR A 10 6.97 11.13 7.32
C THR A 10 7.83 10.85 6.07
N ALA A 11 7.99 9.58 5.73
CA ALA A 11 8.72 9.08 4.56
C ALA A 11 10.23 9.34 4.53
N GLY A 12 10.83 9.77 5.63
CA GLY A 12 12.28 10.07 5.67
C GLY A 12 13.14 8.84 5.38
N THR A 13 13.00 7.83 6.22
CA THR A 13 13.81 6.59 6.14
C THR A 13 13.53 5.80 4.88
N ILE A 14 12.26 5.67 4.48
CA ILE A 14 11.89 4.89 3.29
C ILE A 14 12.39 5.56 2.00
N CYS A 15 12.37 6.88 1.94
CA CYS A 15 12.91 7.61 0.79
C CYS A 15 14.43 7.52 0.70
N GLU A 16 15.12 7.48 1.82
CA GLU A 16 16.56 7.25 1.84
C GLU A 16 16.91 5.85 1.33
N ALA A 17 16.13 4.84 1.73
CA ALA A 17 16.28 3.49 1.22
C ALA A 17 16.08 3.41 -0.31
N VAL A 18 15.10 4.12 -0.86
CA VAL A 18 14.88 4.20 -2.31
C VAL A 18 16.09 4.79 -3.02
N ARG A 19 16.63 5.90 -2.51
CA ARG A 19 17.80 6.54 -3.09
C ARG A 19 19.02 5.62 -3.07
N THR A 20 19.22 4.94 -1.95
CA THR A 20 20.32 3.98 -1.80
C THR A 20 20.22 2.85 -2.83
N LEU A 21 19.04 2.29 -3.02
CA LEU A 21 18.83 1.22 -4.00
C LEU A 21 19.01 1.71 -5.46
N ASN A 22 18.49 2.89 -5.76
CA ASN A 22 18.69 3.48 -7.10
C ASN A 22 20.17 3.76 -7.37
N ASN A 23 20.89 4.29 -6.40
CA ASN A 23 22.33 4.53 -6.52
C ASN A 23 23.16 3.24 -6.64
N ALA A 24 22.65 2.15 -6.06
CA ALA A 24 23.26 0.82 -6.19
C ALA A 24 22.92 0.11 -7.50
N GLY A 25 22.21 0.76 -8.41
CA GLY A 25 21.91 0.23 -9.75
C GLY A 25 20.58 -0.51 -9.88
N ALA A 26 19.65 -0.35 -8.95
CA ALA A 26 18.29 -0.90 -9.11
C ALA A 26 17.63 -0.27 -10.33
N LYS A 27 17.02 -1.10 -11.19
CA LYS A 27 16.30 -0.62 -12.38
C LYS A 27 15.06 0.19 -12.02
N SER A 28 14.40 -0.19 -10.95
CA SER A 28 13.25 0.52 -10.40
C SER A 28 13.02 0.07 -8.97
N VAL A 29 12.45 0.96 -8.16
CA VAL A 29 12.05 0.67 -6.77
C VAL A 29 10.58 0.96 -6.62
N THR A 30 9.81 -0.03 -6.16
CA THR A 30 8.40 0.10 -5.78
C THR A 30 8.29 0.04 -4.27
N LEU A 31 7.55 0.97 -3.70
CA LEU A 31 7.21 1.00 -2.28
C LEU A 31 5.85 0.38 -2.06
N VAL A 32 5.73 -0.46 -1.05
CA VAL A 32 4.44 -1.03 -0.64
C VAL A 32 4.30 -0.86 0.86
N ALA A 33 3.21 -0.26 1.31
CA ALA A 33 2.89 -0.16 2.71
C ALA A 33 1.39 -0.37 2.96
N THR A 34 1.07 -0.98 4.09
CA THR A 34 -0.33 -1.16 4.49
C THR A 34 -0.95 0.18 4.86
N HIS A 35 -0.27 0.98 5.68
CA HIS A 35 -0.82 2.22 6.23
C HIS A 35 -0.08 3.44 5.66
N GLY A 36 -0.79 4.23 4.89
CA GLY A 36 -0.27 5.51 4.38
C GLY A 36 -0.76 6.68 5.23
N LEU A 37 -0.01 7.04 6.29
CA LEU A 37 -0.32 8.21 7.10
C LEU A 37 0.03 9.50 6.36
N LEU A 38 1.19 9.53 5.71
CA LEU A 38 1.66 10.62 4.87
C LEU A 38 1.68 11.97 5.61
N SER A 39 2.24 11.96 6.82
CA SER A 39 2.29 13.13 7.69
C SER A 39 3.39 14.11 7.27
N GLY A 40 3.14 15.39 7.52
CA GLY A 40 4.13 16.45 7.33
C GLY A 40 4.72 16.46 5.91
N PRO A 41 6.06 16.33 5.76
CA PRO A 41 6.73 16.43 4.46
C PRO A 41 6.68 15.15 3.62
N ALA A 42 5.87 14.14 3.99
CA ALA A 42 5.87 12.83 3.35
C ALA A 42 5.61 12.89 1.85
N VAL A 43 4.59 13.59 1.42
CA VAL A 43 4.20 13.67 -0.01
C VAL A 43 5.32 14.31 -0.83
N GLU A 44 5.91 15.38 -0.35
CA GLU A 44 7.01 16.06 -1.03
C GLU A 44 8.26 15.16 -1.11
N ARG A 45 8.57 14.45 -0.04
CA ARG A 45 9.66 13.48 -0.01
C ARG A 45 9.44 12.34 -0.99
N LEU A 46 8.24 11.77 -1.02
CA LEU A 46 7.88 10.67 -1.92
C LEU A 46 7.91 11.11 -3.38
N LYS A 47 7.46 12.32 -3.66
CA LYS A 47 7.51 12.91 -5.01
C LYS A 47 8.93 12.97 -5.55
N ASN A 48 9.91 13.23 -4.71
CA ASN A 48 11.30 13.49 -5.09
C ASN A 48 12.25 12.32 -4.81
N CYS A 49 11.78 11.20 -4.25
CA CYS A 49 12.67 10.12 -3.85
C CYS A 49 13.10 9.18 -4.99
N GLY A 50 12.41 9.21 -6.13
CA GLY A 50 12.72 8.35 -7.25
C GLY A 50 12.08 6.96 -7.21
N ALA A 51 11.04 6.76 -6.41
CA ALA A 51 10.24 5.54 -6.47
C ALA A 51 9.45 5.51 -7.78
N ARG A 52 9.41 4.33 -8.41
CA ARG A 52 8.62 4.11 -9.62
C ARG A 52 7.13 4.10 -9.31
N GLU A 53 6.77 3.40 -8.25
CA GLU A 53 5.38 3.23 -7.82
C GLU A 53 5.31 3.16 -6.30
N ILE A 54 4.21 3.66 -5.76
CA ILE A 54 3.90 3.61 -4.33
C ILE A 54 2.53 2.96 -4.19
N VAL A 55 2.49 1.81 -3.55
CA VAL A 55 1.25 1.06 -3.31
C VAL A 55 0.88 1.15 -1.85
N LEU A 56 -0.30 1.68 -1.58
CA LEU A 56 -0.88 1.80 -0.24
C LEU A 56 -2.22 1.08 -0.19
N THR A 57 -2.69 0.81 1.02
CA THR A 57 -4.09 0.42 1.22
C THR A 57 -4.89 1.60 1.79
N ASP A 58 -6.20 1.44 1.84
CA ASP A 58 -7.12 2.44 2.39
C ASP A 58 -7.47 2.21 3.87
N THR A 59 -6.62 1.49 4.61
CA THR A 59 -6.75 1.37 6.07
C THR A 59 -6.75 2.74 6.75
N VAL A 60 -5.98 3.68 6.19
CA VAL A 60 -6.04 5.10 6.50
C VAL A 60 -6.44 5.82 5.21
N PRO A 61 -7.48 6.66 5.23
CA PRO A 61 -7.88 7.40 4.03
C PRO A 61 -6.72 8.23 3.47
N VAL A 62 -6.49 8.11 2.16
CA VAL A 62 -5.51 8.93 1.44
C VAL A 62 -6.28 10.02 0.70
N PRO A 63 -6.32 11.25 1.22
CA PRO A 63 -7.04 12.33 0.57
C PRO A 63 -6.44 12.65 -0.79
N GLU A 64 -7.28 13.15 -1.69
CA GLU A 64 -6.90 13.38 -3.08
C GLU A 64 -5.68 14.31 -3.23
N GLU A 65 -5.57 15.32 -2.38
CA GLU A 65 -4.45 16.26 -2.35
C GLU A 65 -3.11 15.61 -1.98
N LYS A 66 -3.12 14.43 -1.37
CA LYS A 66 -1.93 13.65 -1.03
C LYS A 66 -1.59 12.57 -2.04
N ARG A 67 -2.45 12.34 -3.04
CA ARG A 67 -2.23 11.31 -4.07
C ARG A 67 -1.27 11.81 -5.13
N LEU A 68 -0.17 11.10 -5.28
CA LEU A 68 0.78 11.33 -6.37
C LEU A 68 0.37 10.52 -7.60
N PRO A 69 0.76 10.93 -8.83
CA PRO A 69 0.42 10.19 -10.05
C PRO A 69 0.90 8.74 -10.08
N ASN A 70 2.00 8.44 -9.37
CA ASN A 70 2.56 7.09 -9.25
C ASN A 70 2.07 6.31 -8.03
N MET A 71 1.02 6.79 -7.38
CA MET A 71 0.42 6.16 -6.21
C MET A 71 -0.77 5.29 -6.61
N THR A 72 -0.81 4.07 -6.09
CA THR A 72 -1.93 3.14 -6.22
C THR A 72 -2.47 2.85 -4.83
N VAL A 73 -3.75 3.08 -4.62
CA VAL A 73 -4.43 2.80 -3.34
C VAL A 73 -5.37 1.63 -3.53
N LEU A 74 -5.10 0.54 -2.82
CA LEU A 74 -5.91 -0.68 -2.84
C LEU A 74 -6.86 -0.69 -1.64
N SER A 75 -8.11 -1.09 -1.87
CA SER A 75 -9.07 -1.21 -0.78
C SER A 75 -8.89 -2.52 -0.01
N VAL A 76 -8.90 -2.43 1.33
CA VAL A 76 -8.96 -3.59 2.23
C VAL A 76 -10.41 -4.00 2.54
N ALA A 77 -11.40 -3.28 2.06
CA ALA A 77 -12.81 -3.56 2.32
C ALA A 77 -13.22 -4.99 1.92
N PRO A 78 -12.81 -5.55 0.77
CA PRO A 78 -13.14 -6.94 0.42
C PRO A 78 -12.59 -7.95 1.43
N LEU A 79 -11.37 -7.74 1.93
CA LEU A 79 -10.75 -8.60 2.94
C LEU A 79 -11.53 -8.53 4.27
N LEU A 80 -11.89 -7.34 4.71
CA LEU A 80 -12.66 -7.14 5.93
C LEU A 80 -14.07 -7.74 5.80
N ALA A 81 -14.72 -7.54 4.68
CA ALA A 81 -16.04 -8.11 4.38
C ALA A 81 -16.00 -9.65 4.40
N ALA A 82 -14.96 -10.25 3.81
CA ALA A 82 -14.76 -11.69 3.85
C ALA A 82 -14.53 -12.21 5.27
N GLY A 83 -13.77 -11.48 6.09
CA GLY A 83 -13.56 -11.80 7.50
C GLY A 83 -14.86 -11.76 8.31
N ILE A 84 -15.67 -10.71 8.12
CA ILE A 84 -16.98 -10.57 8.76
C ILE A 84 -17.91 -11.71 8.34
N ARG A 85 -18.00 -12.01 7.06
CA ARG A 85 -18.80 -13.12 6.54
C ARG A 85 -18.36 -14.45 7.15
N SER A 86 -17.07 -14.73 7.24
CA SER A 86 -16.56 -15.96 7.85
C SER A 86 -16.95 -16.10 9.32
N VAL A 87 -16.96 -15.03 10.09
CA VAL A 87 -17.41 -15.04 11.48
C VAL A 87 -18.90 -15.36 11.58
N PHE A 88 -19.75 -14.73 10.76
CA PHE A 88 -21.20 -14.96 10.76
C PHE A 88 -21.59 -16.36 10.29
N GLU A 89 -20.88 -16.91 9.33
CA GLU A 89 -21.15 -18.24 8.76
C GLU A 89 -20.42 -19.36 9.50
N SER A 90 -19.81 -19.07 10.66
CA SER A 90 -18.99 -20.02 11.44
C SER A 90 -17.86 -20.64 10.66
N GLY A 91 -17.37 -19.96 9.62
CA GLY A 91 -16.23 -20.34 8.80
C GLY A 91 -14.90 -20.04 9.48
N SER A 92 -13.81 -20.42 8.82
CA SER A 92 -12.45 -20.15 9.29
C SER A 92 -11.91 -18.87 8.69
N VAL A 93 -11.51 -17.92 9.55
CA VAL A 93 -10.81 -16.69 9.13
C VAL A 93 -9.42 -17.00 8.58
N SER A 94 -8.77 -18.04 9.09
CA SER A 94 -7.43 -18.45 8.65
C SER A 94 -7.39 -18.89 7.18
N THR A 95 -8.49 -19.38 6.62
CA THR A 95 -8.56 -19.74 5.19
C THR A 95 -8.42 -18.52 4.27
N LEU A 96 -8.74 -17.32 4.75
CA LEU A 96 -8.57 -16.08 3.98
C LEU A 96 -7.08 -15.76 3.72
N LEU A 97 -6.17 -16.30 4.51
CA LEU A 97 -4.73 -16.15 4.30
C LEU A 97 -4.25 -16.87 3.03
N ASN A 98 -5.01 -17.84 2.55
CA ASN A 98 -4.74 -18.57 1.31
C ASN A 98 -5.34 -17.89 0.06
N GLY A 99 -5.99 -16.77 0.24
CA GLY A 99 -6.60 -15.97 -0.81
C GLY A 99 -8.08 -15.69 -0.57
N LEU A 100 -8.55 -14.57 -1.12
CA LEU A 100 -9.95 -14.20 -1.07
C LEU A 100 -10.77 -15.03 -2.05
N PRO A 101 -12.05 -15.33 -1.73
CA PRO A 101 -13.00 -15.84 -2.70
C PRO A 101 -13.02 -14.98 -3.97
N GLU A 102 -13.23 -15.58 -5.11
CA GLU A 102 -13.14 -14.89 -6.40
C GLU A 102 -14.10 -13.70 -6.50
N ASP A 103 -15.31 -13.86 -5.97
CA ASP A 103 -16.34 -12.82 -5.92
C ASP A 103 -15.98 -11.63 -5.01
N MET A 104 -15.00 -11.80 -4.14
CA MET A 104 -14.53 -10.79 -3.18
C MET A 104 -13.13 -10.26 -3.45
N ARG A 105 -12.49 -10.71 -4.54
CA ARG A 105 -11.16 -10.20 -4.89
C ARG A 105 -11.23 -8.72 -5.23
N PRO A 106 -10.29 -7.92 -4.71
CA PRO A 106 -10.28 -6.49 -5.00
C PRO A 106 -10.09 -6.26 -6.49
N ARG A 107 -10.97 -5.48 -7.06
CA ARG A 107 -10.74 -4.88 -8.37
C ARG A 107 -9.95 -3.61 -8.16
N ASN A 108 -9.09 -3.27 -9.09
CA ASN A 108 -8.40 -1.99 -9.04
C ASN A 108 -9.43 -0.87 -9.29
N ILE A 109 -9.96 -0.31 -8.20
CA ILE A 109 -11.00 0.73 -8.25
C ILE A 109 -10.46 2.11 -8.58
N TYR A 110 -9.13 2.23 -8.67
CA TYR A 110 -8.42 3.48 -9.01
C TYR A 110 -7.69 3.41 -10.36
N ALA A 111 -7.95 2.35 -11.10
CA ALA A 111 -7.39 2.21 -12.45
C ALA A 111 -8.02 3.21 -13.44
#